data_7379edcaeecf1d4957c656f66af4800e
#
_entry.id   7379edcaeecf1d4957c656f66af4800e
#
_cell.length_a   1.000
_cell.length_b   1.000
_cell.length_c   1.000
_cell.angle_alpha   90.00
_cell.angle_beta   90.00
_cell.angle_gamma   90.00
#
_symmetry.space_group_name_H-M   'P 1'
#
loop_
_entity.id
_entity.type
_entity.pdbx_description
1 polymer ?
#
loop_
_entity_poly.entity_id
_entity_poly.type
_entity_poly.pdbx_seq_one_letter_code
_entity_poly.pdbx_strand_id
1 'polypeptide(L)'
;EDGVIIKLQKEILAKADNVIDCTGLVIIPGMIDMHCHLREPGFEYKETIETGSKSAVKGGFTTICPMPNTNPTPDSAFILEKILAEAKRVNLCNILPYGSVSKGEKGEELTDFEELKKAGAVAFSDDGMPVINSRMMRQAIIKANSLGTFVASHCEEKSVADGAINAGKIQEELGVKGVLPEAEEIMAAREIVISETNNVRAHICHISTKTSVNMIRDAKKRGVKITCETCPHYFCFTVDEVLTSGTNAKMNPPLRDEKDRQAIIEALKDGTIDAIITDHAPPVSYTHLRAHETTLHL
;
A
#
# COMPACT_ATOMS: atom_id res chain seq x y z
N GLU A 1 22.55 -0.55 22.97
CA GLU A 1 23.74 -1.23 22.49
C GLU A 1 23.30 -2.22 21.41
N ASP A 2 23.94 -2.21 20.26
CA ASP A 2 23.64 -3.08 19.11
C ASP A 2 22.14 -3.15 18.72
N GLY A 3 21.46 -2.00 18.73
CA GLY A 3 20.04 -1.89 18.40
C GLY A 3 19.09 -2.38 19.49
N VAL A 4 19.59 -2.74 20.66
CA VAL A 4 18.78 -3.24 21.78
C VAL A 4 18.74 -2.21 22.93
N ILE A 5 17.55 -1.98 23.48
CA ILE A 5 17.40 -1.19 24.71
C ILE A 5 17.91 -2.02 25.88
N ILE A 6 19.06 -1.66 26.44
CA ILE A 6 19.71 -2.38 27.55
C ILE A 6 19.26 -1.91 28.92
N LYS A 7 18.71 -0.68 29.03
CA LYS A 7 18.30 -0.11 30.31
C LYS A 7 17.19 0.95 30.13
N LEU A 8 16.15 0.87 30.95
CA LEU A 8 15.08 1.86 31.07
C LEU A 8 14.80 2.13 32.53
N GLN A 9 15.11 3.35 32.99
CA GLN A 9 14.84 3.79 34.37
C GLN A 9 14.78 5.31 34.47
N LYS A 10 14.27 5.84 35.64
CA LYS A 10 14.08 7.28 35.84
C LYS A 10 15.40 8.07 35.79
N GLU A 11 16.49 7.49 36.22
CA GLU A 11 17.81 8.10 36.21
C GLU A 11 18.86 7.06 35.83
N ILE A 12 19.70 7.37 34.86
CA ILE A 12 20.78 6.50 34.39
C ILE A 12 22.10 7.22 34.61
N LEU A 13 22.89 6.73 35.59
CA LEU A 13 24.19 7.29 35.94
C LEU A 13 25.34 6.71 35.09
N ALA A 14 25.04 5.86 34.11
CA ALA A 14 26.05 5.27 33.24
C ALA A 14 26.62 6.33 32.27
N LYS A 15 27.91 6.24 31.98
CA LYS A 15 28.52 7.00 30.88
C LYS A 15 28.01 6.51 29.55
N ALA A 16 27.73 7.41 28.65
CA ALA A 16 27.32 7.12 27.25
C ALA A 16 28.18 7.95 26.31
N ASP A 17 28.45 7.41 25.12
CA ASP A 17 29.20 8.15 24.08
C ASP A 17 28.38 9.29 23.52
N ASN A 18 27.07 9.15 23.47
CA ASN A 18 26.13 10.18 23.03
C ASN A 18 24.95 10.28 24.02
N VAL A 19 24.56 11.49 24.33
CA VAL A 19 23.36 11.79 25.11
C VAL A 19 22.46 12.70 24.29
N ILE A 20 21.19 12.28 24.07
CA ILE A 20 20.19 13.07 23.38
C ILE A 20 19.18 13.56 24.42
N ASP A 21 19.06 14.88 24.56
CA ASP A 21 18.01 15.48 25.41
C ASP A 21 16.67 15.45 24.66
N CYS A 22 15.74 14.67 25.18
CA CYS A 22 14.37 14.56 24.67
C CYS A 22 13.34 15.20 25.60
N THR A 23 13.74 16.17 26.41
CA THR A 23 12.82 16.88 27.31
C THR A 23 11.66 17.51 26.56
N GLY A 24 10.42 17.17 26.94
CA GLY A 24 9.19 17.61 26.24
C GLY A 24 8.84 16.84 24.94
N LEU A 25 9.61 15.83 24.59
CA LEU A 25 9.38 14.99 23.43
C LEU A 25 8.81 13.62 23.82
N VAL A 26 8.13 12.97 22.88
CA VAL A 26 7.70 11.57 22.99
C VAL A 26 8.58 10.71 22.08
N ILE A 27 9.23 9.70 22.67
CA ILE A 27 10.04 8.74 21.93
C ILE A 27 9.14 7.57 21.55
N ILE A 28 9.10 7.25 20.25
CA ILE A 28 8.36 6.12 19.71
C ILE A 28 9.32 5.21 18.92
N PRO A 29 8.97 3.94 18.70
CA PRO A 29 9.67 3.12 17.71
C PRO A 29 9.63 3.78 16.34
N GLY A 30 10.65 3.55 15.49
CA GLY A 30 10.61 4.01 14.12
C GLY A 30 9.40 3.43 13.39
N MET A 31 8.72 4.25 12.61
CA MET A 31 7.52 3.82 11.88
C MET A 31 7.84 2.82 10.77
N ILE A 32 6.86 1.98 10.44
CA ILE A 32 6.91 1.01 9.36
C ILE A 32 5.85 1.40 8.34
N ASP A 33 6.26 1.56 7.08
CA ASP A 33 5.35 1.76 5.98
C ASP A 33 5.25 0.47 5.15
N MET A 34 4.10 -0.16 5.19
CA MET A 34 3.89 -1.45 4.52
C MET A 34 3.55 -1.31 3.03
N HIS A 35 3.37 -0.07 2.53
CA HIS A 35 2.94 0.17 1.16
C HIS A 35 3.50 1.51 0.63
N CYS A 36 4.51 1.42 -0.22
CA CYS A 36 5.08 2.57 -0.92
C CYS A 36 5.61 2.16 -2.30
N HIS A 37 6.00 3.13 -3.12
CA HIS A 37 6.50 2.90 -4.47
C HIS A 37 7.83 3.61 -4.67
N LEU A 38 8.93 2.84 -4.72
CA LEU A 38 10.28 3.39 -4.94
C LEU A 38 10.66 3.50 -6.41
N ARG A 39 9.83 2.98 -7.32
CA ARG A 39 9.94 3.13 -8.78
C ARG A 39 11.20 2.54 -9.42
N GLU A 40 12.22 2.20 -8.68
CA GLU A 40 13.46 1.57 -9.12
C GLU A 40 13.38 0.04 -8.90
N PRO A 41 13.71 -0.75 -9.95
CA PRO A 41 14.30 -0.36 -11.23
C PRO A 41 13.29 0.13 -12.29
N GLY A 42 13.78 0.92 -13.23
CA GLY A 42 13.14 1.23 -14.52
C GLY A 42 12.33 2.51 -14.59
N PHE A 43 12.02 3.14 -13.46
CA PHE A 43 11.32 4.42 -13.39
C PHE A 43 12.06 5.43 -12.48
N GLU A 44 13.38 5.38 -12.49
CA GLU A 44 14.28 6.19 -11.63
C GLU A 44 14.06 7.70 -11.82
N TYR A 45 13.50 8.10 -12.96
CA TYR A 45 13.13 9.49 -13.23
C TYR A 45 11.94 9.98 -12.37
N LYS A 46 11.21 9.07 -11.73
CA LYS A 46 10.12 9.38 -10.78
C LYS A 46 10.63 9.35 -9.33
N GLU A 47 11.32 8.28 -8.98
CA GLU A 47 11.86 8.01 -7.65
C GLU A 47 12.97 6.98 -7.76
N THR A 48 13.91 7.00 -6.81
CA THR A 48 14.93 5.97 -6.63
C THR A 48 14.82 5.38 -5.23
N ILE A 49 15.44 4.22 -5.02
CA ILE A 49 15.57 3.63 -3.68
C ILE A 49 16.23 4.63 -2.73
N GLU A 50 17.21 5.41 -3.19
CA GLU A 50 17.89 6.42 -2.37
C GLU A 50 16.98 7.60 -2.02
N THR A 51 16.27 8.18 -2.99
CA THR A 51 15.44 9.38 -2.74
C THR A 51 14.22 9.04 -1.89
N GLY A 52 13.56 7.91 -2.16
CA GLY A 52 12.45 7.42 -1.36
C GLY A 52 12.86 7.05 0.06
N SER A 53 14.04 6.43 0.25
CA SER A 53 14.59 6.17 1.58
C SER A 53 14.87 7.45 2.36
N LYS A 54 15.41 8.49 1.72
CA LYS A 54 15.62 9.81 2.34
C LYS A 54 14.28 10.44 2.77
N SER A 55 13.25 10.33 1.93
CA SER A 55 11.90 10.79 2.27
C SER A 55 11.34 10.03 3.47
N ALA A 56 11.44 8.70 3.47
CA ALA A 56 10.99 7.85 4.56
C ALA A 56 11.66 8.19 5.90
N VAL A 57 12.99 8.27 5.92
CA VAL A 57 13.75 8.61 7.14
C VAL A 57 13.38 10.00 7.65
N LYS A 58 13.22 10.99 6.76
CA LYS A 58 12.76 12.33 7.14
C LYS A 58 11.37 12.31 7.76
N GLY A 59 10.50 11.41 7.32
CA GLY A 59 9.17 11.15 7.89
C GLY A 59 9.17 10.34 9.18
N GLY A 60 10.33 9.82 9.63
CA GLY A 60 10.45 8.98 10.83
C GLY A 60 10.21 7.49 10.57
N PHE A 61 10.18 7.06 9.31
CA PHE A 61 10.07 5.66 8.93
C PHE A 61 11.46 4.99 8.94
N THR A 62 11.57 3.88 9.63
CA THR A 62 12.81 3.08 9.70
C THR A 62 12.73 1.80 8.89
N THR A 63 11.53 1.46 8.40
CA THR A 63 11.27 0.31 7.54
C THR A 63 10.20 0.67 6.53
N ILE A 64 10.41 0.33 5.26
CA ILE A 64 9.46 0.54 4.17
C ILE A 64 9.36 -0.71 3.31
N CYS A 65 8.16 -0.97 2.77
CA CYS A 65 7.89 -2.14 1.95
C CYS A 65 7.45 -1.69 0.55
N PRO A 66 8.38 -1.60 -0.42
CA PRO A 66 8.04 -1.17 -1.77
C PRO A 66 7.26 -2.22 -2.55
N MET A 67 6.20 -1.77 -3.22
CA MET A 67 5.37 -2.55 -4.13
C MET A 67 6.12 -2.93 -5.42
N PRO A 68 5.72 -4.02 -6.11
CA PRO A 68 6.50 -4.62 -7.19
C PRO A 68 6.32 -3.97 -8.57
N ASN A 69 5.56 -2.89 -8.69
CA ASN A 69 5.25 -2.24 -9.96
C ASN A 69 6.42 -1.43 -10.56
N THR A 70 7.50 -2.13 -10.83
CA THR A 70 8.75 -1.63 -11.44
C THR A 70 8.99 -2.22 -12.83
N ASN A 71 10.04 -1.81 -13.52
CA ASN A 71 10.42 -2.34 -14.83
C ASN A 71 11.93 -2.61 -14.92
N PRO A 72 12.36 -3.87 -14.85
CA PRO A 72 11.52 -5.08 -14.75
C PRO A 72 10.83 -5.23 -13.41
N THR A 73 9.69 -5.93 -13.43
CA THR A 73 8.94 -6.35 -12.24
C THR A 73 9.76 -7.36 -11.43
N PRO A 74 9.76 -7.35 -10.08
CA PRO A 74 10.44 -8.34 -9.24
C PRO A 74 9.68 -9.69 -9.22
N ASP A 75 9.63 -10.32 -10.38
CA ASP A 75 8.99 -11.61 -10.64
C ASP A 75 9.98 -12.80 -10.67
N SER A 76 11.24 -12.53 -10.38
CA SER A 76 12.33 -13.51 -10.28
C SER A 76 13.32 -13.13 -9.16
N ALA A 77 14.05 -14.11 -8.63
CA ALA A 77 15.08 -13.88 -7.62
C ALA A 77 16.10 -12.84 -8.07
N PHE A 78 16.51 -12.89 -9.34
CA PHE A 78 17.53 -12.00 -9.89
C PHE A 78 17.15 -10.51 -9.77
N ILE A 79 15.89 -10.14 -10.06
CA ILE A 79 15.44 -8.74 -9.96
C ILE A 79 15.29 -8.33 -8.49
N LEU A 80 14.75 -9.21 -7.66
CA LEU A 80 14.57 -8.95 -6.24
C LEU A 80 15.92 -8.75 -5.53
N GLU A 81 16.91 -9.58 -5.84
CA GLU A 81 18.29 -9.46 -5.31
C GLU A 81 18.97 -8.16 -5.72
N LYS A 82 18.71 -7.64 -6.93
CA LYS A 82 19.19 -6.31 -7.36
C LYS A 82 18.58 -5.19 -6.52
N ILE A 83 17.28 -5.23 -6.27
CA ILE A 83 16.60 -4.25 -5.41
C ILE A 83 17.22 -4.29 -4.00
N LEU A 84 17.41 -5.48 -3.44
CA LEU A 84 18.01 -5.65 -2.11
C LEU A 84 19.48 -5.23 -2.06
N ALA A 85 20.25 -5.45 -3.12
CA ALA A 85 21.63 -4.98 -3.22
C ALA A 85 21.71 -3.45 -3.23
N GLU A 86 20.83 -2.80 -3.99
CA GLU A 86 20.75 -1.33 -4.00
C GLU A 86 20.26 -0.77 -2.65
N ALA A 87 19.25 -1.40 -2.05
CA ALA A 87 18.79 -1.07 -0.70
C ALA A 87 19.93 -1.15 0.34
N LYS A 88 20.76 -2.19 0.25
CA LYS A 88 21.94 -2.35 1.10
C LYS A 88 23.02 -1.29 0.83
N ARG A 89 23.22 -0.91 -0.42
CA ARG A 89 24.16 0.17 -0.79
C ARG A 89 23.72 1.51 -0.21
N VAL A 90 22.44 1.84 -0.32
CA VAL A 90 21.84 3.08 0.19
C VAL A 90 21.84 3.11 1.73
N ASN A 91 21.45 2.04 2.39
CA ASN A 91 21.54 1.81 3.83
C ASN A 91 21.01 2.95 4.71
N LEU A 92 19.87 3.55 4.35
CA LEU A 92 19.23 4.62 5.13
C LEU A 92 18.11 4.10 6.03
N CYS A 93 17.33 3.14 5.55
CA CYS A 93 16.28 2.44 6.30
C CYS A 93 16.21 0.98 5.84
N ASN A 94 15.45 0.15 6.56
CA ASN A 94 15.18 -1.21 6.11
C ASN A 94 14.22 -1.20 4.93
N ILE A 95 14.57 -1.90 3.85
CA ILE A 95 13.72 -2.09 2.68
C ILE A 95 13.35 -3.56 2.58
N LEU A 96 12.05 -3.83 2.66
CA LEU A 96 11.46 -5.16 2.62
C LEU A 96 10.54 -5.27 1.39
N PRO A 97 11.08 -5.56 0.19
CA PRO A 97 10.31 -5.50 -1.04
C PRO A 97 9.26 -6.60 -1.16
N TYR A 98 8.15 -6.29 -1.82
CA TYR A 98 7.21 -7.27 -2.32
C TYR A 98 7.76 -7.97 -3.57
N GLY A 99 7.47 -9.28 -3.70
CA GLY A 99 7.53 -9.97 -4.98
C GLY A 99 6.20 -9.84 -5.71
N SER A 100 6.19 -9.90 -7.06
CA SER A 100 4.94 -9.90 -7.79
C SER A 100 4.19 -11.23 -7.65
N VAL A 101 2.86 -11.16 -7.70
CA VAL A 101 1.99 -12.34 -7.72
C VAL A 101 2.09 -13.04 -9.07
N SER A 102 2.01 -12.28 -10.16
CA SER A 102 2.07 -12.83 -11.51
C SER A 102 3.29 -12.31 -12.27
N LYS A 103 3.74 -13.08 -13.24
CA LYS A 103 4.88 -12.71 -14.10
C LYS A 103 4.58 -11.41 -14.85
N GLY A 104 5.46 -10.41 -14.65
CA GLY A 104 5.32 -9.09 -15.22
C GLY A 104 4.03 -8.37 -14.83
N GLU A 105 3.37 -8.76 -13.72
CA GLU A 105 2.07 -8.23 -13.24
C GLU A 105 0.96 -8.32 -14.30
N LYS A 106 0.98 -9.38 -15.13
CA LYS A 106 0.00 -9.55 -16.22
C LYS A 106 -1.27 -10.30 -15.80
N GLY A 107 -1.30 -10.92 -14.62
CA GLY A 107 -2.43 -11.72 -14.16
C GLY A 107 -2.66 -13.02 -14.96
N GLU A 108 -1.64 -13.53 -15.65
CA GLU A 108 -1.72 -14.69 -16.54
C GLU A 108 -1.04 -15.95 -15.97
N GLU A 109 0.12 -15.78 -15.34
CA GLU A 109 0.94 -16.87 -14.80
C GLU A 109 1.50 -16.47 -13.43
N LEU A 110 1.38 -17.34 -12.42
CA LEU A 110 1.96 -17.10 -11.10
C LEU A 110 3.50 -17.14 -11.15
N THR A 111 4.12 -16.30 -10.34
CA THR A 111 5.57 -16.37 -10.08
C THR A 111 5.90 -17.55 -9.17
N ASP A 112 7.18 -17.87 -9.06
CA ASP A 112 7.65 -18.83 -8.07
C ASP A 112 7.79 -18.17 -6.70
N PHE A 113 6.75 -18.29 -5.87
CA PHE A 113 6.70 -17.70 -4.53
C PHE A 113 7.77 -18.24 -3.58
N GLU A 114 8.19 -19.51 -3.75
CA GLU A 114 9.24 -20.09 -2.92
C GLU A 114 10.59 -19.48 -3.27
N GLU A 115 10.88 -19.34 -4.56
CA GLU A 115 12.07 -18.67 -5.05
C GLU A 115 12.15 -17.23 -4.57
N LEU A 116 11.07 -16.45 -4.80
CA LEU A 116 11.01 -15.04 -4.42
C LEU A 116 11.11 -14.85 -2.89
N LYS A 117 10.43 -15.68 -2.11
CA LYS A 117 10.53 -15.61 -0.65
C LYS A 117 11.94 -15.91 -0.16
N LYS A 118 12.61 -16.92 -0.74
CA LYS A 118 14.00 -17.25 -0.43
C LYS A 118 14.95 -16.12 -0.83
N ALA A 119 14.68 -15.41 -1.91
CA ALA A 119 15.42 -14.24 -2.36
C ALA A 119 15.18 -12.99 -1.51
N GLY A 120 14.17 -12.98 -0.62
CA GLY A 120 13.93 -11.92 0.34
C GLY A 120 12.61 -11.14 0.18
N ALA A 121 11.67 -11.63 -0.64
CA ALA A 121 10.33 -11.04 -0.69
C ALA A 121 9.64 -11.15 0.68
N VAL A 122 9.12 -10.02 1.20
CA VAL A 122 8.39 -10.01 2.48
C VAL A 122 6.98 -10.57 2.32
N ALA A 123 6.33 -10.24 1.23
CA ALA A 123 4.98 -10.67 0.83
C ALA A 123 4.84 -10.55 -0.69
N PHE A 124 3.62 -10.70 -1.23
CA PHE A 124 3.35 -10.67 -2.66
C PHE A 124 2.23 -9.69 -3.01
N SER A 125 2.36 -9.01 -4.14
CA SER A 125 1.33 -8.10 -4.66
C SER A 125 1.45 -7.99 -6.18
N ASP A 126 0.37 -7.63 -6.86
CA ASP A 126 0.36 -7.02 -8.19
C ASP A 126 -0.32 -5.64 -8.05
N ASP A 127 0.30 -4.77 -7.23
CA ASP A 127 -0.30 -3.48 -6.91
C ASP A 127 -0.37 -2.55 -8.12
N GLY A 128 -1.55 -1.93 -8.30
CA GLY A 128 -1.89 -1.12 -9.47
C GLY A 128 -2.30 -1.95 -10.71
N MET A 129 -1.99 -3.27 -10.74
CA MET A 129 -2.37 -4.21 -11.79
C MET A 129 -3.09 -5.42 -11.18
N PRO A 130 -4.33 -5.26 -10.71
CA PRO A 130 -5.01 -6.28 -9.91
C PRO A 130 -5.18 -7.60 -10.65
N VAL A 131 -4.98 -8.70 -9.95
CA VAL A 131 -5.23 -10.05 -10.47
C VAL A 131 -6.75 -10.26 -10.60
N ILE A 132 -7.27 -10.11 -11.80
CA ILE A 132 -8.71 -10.24 -12.09
C ILE A 132 -9.19 -11.69 -11.99
N ASN A 133 -8.36 -12.66 -12.37
CA ASN A 133 -8.72 -14.07 -12.34
C ASN A 133 -8.83 -14.60 -10.90
N SER A 134 -10.05 -14.81 -10.43
CA SER A 134 -10.32 -15.27 -9.05
C SER A 134 -9.71 -16.64 -8.72
N ARG A 135 -9.55 -17.54 -9.71
CA ARG A 135 -8.87 -18.84 -9.50
C ARG A 135 -7.39 -18.61 -9.24
N MET A 136 -6.75 -17.75 -10.00
CA MET A 136 -5.34 -17.39 -9.81
C MET A 136 -5.13 -16.73 -8.45
N MET A 137 -5.95 -15.72 -8.09
CA MET A 137 -5.86 -15.04 -6.80
C MET A 137 -6.03 -16.03 -5.64
N ARG A 138 -7.01 -16.94 -5.72
CA ARG A 138 -7.18 -18.00 -4.73
C ARG A 138 -5.91 -18.86 -4.58
N GLN A 139 -5.29 -19.27 -5.69
CA GLN A 139 -4.05 -20.06 -5.68
C GLN A 139 -2.91 -19.26 -5.06
N ALA A 140 -2.76 -17.97 -5.42
CA ALA A 140 -1.75 -17.08 -4.87
C ALA A 140 -1.88 -16.92 -3.35
N ILE A 141 -3.08 -16.62 -2.85
CA ILE A 141 -3.33 -16.45 -1.42
C ILE A 141 -3.01 -17.74 -0.66
N ILE A 142 -3.46 -18.90 -1.13
CA ILE A 142 -3.18 -20.20 -0.50
C ILE A 142 -1.67 -20.47 -0.49
N LYS A 143 -0.98 -20.24 -1.62
CA LYS A 143 0.46 -20.47 -1.74
C LYS A 143 1.24 -19.55 -0.80
N ALA A 144 0.95 -18.25 -0.78
CA ALA A 144 1.59 -17.31 0.13
C ALA A 144 1.42 -17.73 1.60
N ASN A 145 0.21 -18.12 2.00
CA ASN A 145 -0.04 -18.60 3.36
C ASN A 145 0.77 -19.86 3.71
N SER A 146 0.92 -20.81 2.78
CA SER A 146 1.73 -22.02 3.01
C SER A 146 3.21 -21.70 3.29
N LEU A 147 3.67 -20.54 2.83
CA LEU A 147 5.03 -20.02 3.05
C LEU A 147 5.14 -19.08 4.27
N GLY A 148 4.06 -18.95 5.06
CA GLY A 148 4.03 -18.09 6.25
C GLY A 148 4.01 -16.59 5.93
N THR A 149 3.49 -16.21 4.75
CA THR A 149 3.34 -14.82 4.31
C THR A 149 1.93 -14.59 3.76
N PHE A 150 1.69 -13.52 3.01
CA PHE A 150 0.37 -13.16 2.51
C PHE A 150 0.45 -12.50 1.11
N VAL A 151 -0.70 -12.35 0.48
CA VAL A 151 -0.89 -11.49 -0.68
C VAL A 151 -1.54 -10.19 -0.19
N ALA A 152 -0.96 -9.05 -0.58
CA ALA A 152 -1.55 -7.72 -0.44
C ALA A 152 -2.28 -7.39 -1.75
N SER A 153 -3.59 -7.26 -1.68
CA SER A 153 -4.45 -7.17 -2.85
C SER A 153 -4.86 -5.74 -3.11
N HIS A 154 -4.44 -5.19 -4.27
CA HIS A 154 -5.03 -3.98 -4.84
C HIS A 154 -6.42 -4.33 -5.36
N CYS A 155 -7.46 -3.90 -4.63
CA CYS A 155 -8.84 -4.26 -4.94
C CYS A 155 -9.43 -3.28 -5.93
N GLU A 156 -9.37 -3.60 -7.22
CA GLU A 156 -9.93 -2.76 -8.28
C GLU A 156 -10.50 -3.62 -9.41
N GLU A 157 -11.82 -3.68 -9.51
CA GLU A 157 -12.51 -4.29 -10.66
C GLU A 157 -12.45 -3.33 -11.85
N LYS A 158 -11.55 -3.63 -12.79
CA LYS A 158 -11.22 -2.74 -13.93
C LYS A 158 -12.42 -2.40 -14.81
N SER A 159 -13.41 -3.29 -14.91
CA SER A 159 -14.58 -3.08 -15.77
C SER A 159 -15.48 -1.91 -15.32
N VAL A 160 -15.35 -1.48 -14.06
CA VAL A 160 -16.11 -0.38 -13.45
C VAL A 160 -15.21 0.72 -12.87
N ALA A 161 -13.91 0.68 -13.18
CA ALA A 161 -12.89 1.62 -12.69
C ALA A 161 -12.43 2.62 -13.77
N ASP A 162 -13.12 2.72 -14.91
CA ASP A 162 -12.74 3.62 -16.02
C ASP A 162 -13.13 5.07 -15.72
N GLY A 163 -12.38 5.72 -14.80
CA GLY A 163 -12.64 7.09 -14.39
C GLY A 163 -11.43 7.83 -13.83
N ALA A 164 -11.61 9.12 -13.58
CA ALA A 164 -10.58 10.00 -13.07
C ALA A 164 -10.70 10.27 -11.56
N ILE A 165 -11.94 10.37 -11.08
CA ILE A 165 -12.29 10.67 -9.68
C ILE A 165 -13.46 9.80 -9.25
N ASN A 166 -13.84 9.85 -7.98
CA ASN A 166 -15.01 9.12 -7.48
C ASN A 166 -16.29 9.51 -8.26
N ALA A 167 -17.06 8.50 -8.65
CA ALA A 167 -18.38 8.74 -9.27
C ALA A 167 -19.33 9.42 -8.30
N GLY A 168 -20.05 10.45 -8.76
CA GLY A 168 -20.98 11.23 -7.99
C GLY A 168 -21.10 12.68 -8.45
N LYS A 169 -21.67 13.53 -7.60
CA LYS A 169 -22.01 14.90 -7.94
C LYS A 169 -20.84 15.73 -8.51
N ILE A 170 -19.69 15.71 -7.87
CA ILE A 170 -18.48 16.45 -8.33
C ILE A 170 -18.04 15.98 -9.70
N GLN A 171 -18.05 14.65 -9.92
CA GLN A 171 -17.70 14.05 -11.19
C GLN A 171 -18.65 14.49 -12.32
N GLU A 172 -19.96 14.55 -12.03
CA GLU A 172 -21.00 15.03 -12.98
C GLU A 172 -20.80 16.51 -13.30
N GLU A 173 -20.56 17.36 -12.29
CA GLU A 173 -20.29 18.78 -12.45
C GLU A 173 -19.05 19.07 -13.31
N LEU A 174 -18.01 18.25 -13.17
CA LEU A 174 -16.77 18.39 -13.95
C LEU A 174 -16.87 17.73 -15.35
N GLY A 175 -17.91 16.95 -15.63
CA GLY A 175 -18.10 16.29 -16.92
C GLY A 175 -17.04 15.23 -17.24
N VAL A 176 -16.43 14.62 -16.23
CA VAL A 176 -15.42 13.57 -16.39
C VAL A 176 -16.01 12.20 -16.08
N LYS A 177 -15.31 11.11 -16.46
CA LYS A 177 -15.71 9.76 -16.05
C LYS A 177 -15.42 9.52 -14.58
N GLY A 178 -16.34 8.83 -13.89
CA GLY A 178 -16.23 8.47 -12.47
C GLY A 178 -15.81 7.03 -12.26
N VAL A 179 -14.96 6.80 -11.25
CA VAL A 179 -14.66 5.47 -10.73
C VAL A 179 -15.76 5.08 -9.76
N LEU A 180 -16.46 3.99 -10.05
CA LEU A 180 -17.52 3.50 -9.18
C LEU A 180 -16.94 2.92 -7.88
N PRO A 181 -17.58 3.12 -6.71
CA PRO A 181 -17.16 2.49 -5.45
C PRO A 181 -17.09 0.97 -5.53
N GLU A 182 -17.96 0.35 -6.33
CA GLU A 182 -18.04 -1.07 -6.59
C GLU A 182 -16.73 -1.66 -7.15
N ALA A 183 -15.87 -0.83 -7.77
CA ALA A 183 -14.56 -1.27 -8.23
C ALA A 183 -13.73 -1.85 -7.07
N GLU A 184 -13.73 -1.21 -5.91
CA GLU A 184 -13.09 -1.70 -4.70
C GLU A 184 -13.92 -2.80 -4.02
N GLU A 185 -15.21 -2.56 -3.86
CA GLU A 185 -16.12 -3.36 -3.04
C GLU A 185 -16.26 -4.81 -3.55
N ILE A 186 -16.38 -5.02 -4.87
CA ILE A 186 -16.48 -6.35 -5.49
C ILE A 186 -15.20 -7.15 -5.22
N MET A 187 -14.03 -6.53 -5.39
CA MET A 187 -12.77 -7.22 -5.20
C MET A 187 -12.48 -7.48 -3.71
N ALA A 188 -12.81 -6.54 -2.82
CA ALA A 188 -12.72 -6.74 -1.38
C ALA A 188 -13.61 -7.90 -0.91
N ALA A 189 -14.84 -8.01 -1.42
CA ALA A 189 -15.73 -9.14 -1.13
C ALA A 189 -15.13 -10.46 -1.61
N ARG A 190 -14.48 -10.50 -2.80
CA ARG A 190 -13.79 -11.67 -3.33
C ARG A 190 -12.70 -12.16 -2.37
N GLU A 191 -11.85 -11.24 -1.88
CA GLU A 191 -10.74 -11.58 -0.98
C GLU A 191 -11.27 -12.12 0.37
N ILE A 192 -12.34 -11.54 0.88
CA ILE A 192 -13.01 -12.04 2.10
C ILE A 192 -13.50 -13.46 1.89
N VAL A 193 -14.21 -13.74 0.78
CA VAL A 193 -14.73 -15.09 0.47
C VAL A 193 -13.59 -16.09 0.34
N ILE A 194 -12.51 -15.75 -0.36
CA ILE A 194 -11.34 -16.63 -0.52
C ILE A 194 -10.71 -16.92 0.86
N SER A 195 -10.51 -15.89 1.67
CA SER A 195 -9.95 -16.01 3.02
C SER A 195 -10.80 -16.93 3.90
N GLU A 196 -12.12 -16.69 3.96
CA GLU A 196 -13.07 -17.43 4.79
C GLU A 196 -13.17 -18.90 4.39
N THR A 197 -13.40 -19.17 3.10
CA THR A 197 -13.62 -20.54 2.62
C THR A 197 -12.38 -21.43 2.66
N ASN A 198 -11.18 -20.86 2.65
CA ASN A 198 -9.92 -21.61 2.69
C ASN A 198 -9.20 -21.48 4.04
N ASN A 199 -9.73 -20.71 4.99
CA ASN A 199 -9.14 -20.43 6.30
C ASN A 199 -7.69 -19.90 6.20
N VAL A 200 -7.43 -19.02 5.23
CA VAL A 200 -6.12 -18.41 4.93
C VAL A 200 -6.15 -16.91 5.16
N ARG A 201 -4.99 -16.31 5.41
CA ARG A 201 -4.87 -14.86 5.57
C ARG A 201 -4.86 -14.18 4.20
N ALA A 202 -5.68 -13.13 4.05
CA ALA A 202 -5.59 -12.16 2.96
C ALA A 202 -5.44 -10.74 3.53
N HIS A 203 -4.82 -9.85 2.76
CA HIS A 203 -4.63 -8.45 3.12
C HIS A 203 -5.15 -7.56 2.00
N ILE A 204 -5.97 -6.56 2.34
CA ILE A 204 -6.57 -5.62 1.39
C ILE A 204 -5.85 -4.29 1.52
N CYS A 205 -5.26 -3.81 0.42
CA CYS A 205 -4.57 -2.54 0.35
C CYS A 205 -5.55 -1.36 0.39
N HIS A 206 -5.08 -0.24 0.90
CA HIS A 206 -5.62 1.13 0.80
C HIS A 206 -7.15 1.24 0.67
N ILE A 207 -7.91 0.59 1.57
CA ILE A 207 -9.39 0.67 1.54
C ILE A 207 -9.87 2.10 1.69
N SER A 208 -10.90 2.44 0.92
CA SER A 208 -11.42 3.81 0.81
C SER A 208 -12.94 3.92 0.98
N THR A 209 -13.71 2.82 0.83
CA THR A 209 -15.18 2.87 0.86
C THR A 209 -15.77 2.36 2.17
N LYS A 210 -16.91 2.94 2.56
CA LYS A 210 -17.71 2.52 3.72
C LYS A 210 -18.16 1.06 3.60
N THR A 211 -18.54 0.62 2.40
CA THR A 211 -19.00 -0.74 2.16
C THR A 211 -17.89 -1.75 2.40
N SER A 212 -16.67 -1.51 1.87
CA SER A 212 -15.51 -2.35 2.13
C SER A 212 -15.20 -2.44 3.63
N VAL A 213 -15.20 -1.30 4.33
CA VAL A 213 -15.03 -1.25 5.79
C VAL A 213 -16.04 -2.15 6.51
N ASN A 214 -17.33 -2.03 6.16
CA ASN A 214 -18.38 -2.81 6.81
C ASN A 214 -18.23 -4.31 6.54
N MET A 215 -17.92 -4.69 5.30
CA MET A 215 -17.69 -6.11 4.94
C MET A 215 -16.49 -6.69 5.71
N ILE A 216 -15.38 -5.94 5.82
CA ILE A 216 -14.20 -6.36 6.57
C ILE A 216 -14.52 -6.48 8.07
N ARG A 217 -15.21 -5.48 8.64
CA ARG A 217 -15.64 -5.51 10.05
C ARG A 217 -16.48 -6.76 10.36
N ASP A 218 -17.44 -7.08 9.51
CA ASP A 218 -18.29 -8.24 9.70
C ASP A 218 -17.55 -9.56 9.46
N ALA A 219 -16.62 -9.61 8.51
CA ALA A 219 -15.73 -10.75 8.31
C ALA A 219 -14.84 -11.00 9.52
N LYS A 220 -14.24 -9.97 10.11
CA LYS A 220 -13.44 -10.08 11.35
C LYS A 220 -14.27 -10.58 12.52
N LYS A 221 -15.51 -10.12 12.70
CA LYS A 221 -16.43 -10.63 13.73
C LYS A 221 -16.72 -12.14 13.57
N ARG A 222 -16.74 -12.65 12.34
CA ARG A 222 -16.89 -14.09 12.06
C ARG A 222 -15.59 -14.88 12.21
N GLY A 223 -14.47 -14.21 12.51
CA GLY A 223 -13.17 -14.86 12.68
C GLY A 223 -12.42 -15.09 11.36
N VAL A 224 -12.81 -14.43 10.27
CA VAL A 224 -12.10 -14.49 8.99
C VAL A 224 -10.72 -13.85 9.15
N LYS A 225 -9.69 -14.49 8.61
CA LYS A 225 -8.29 -14.04 8.68
C LYS A 225 -8.01 -12.93 7.66
N ILE A 226 -8.77 -11.84 7.73
CA ILE A 226 -8.62 -10.69 6.86
C ILE A 226 -7.96 -9.53 7.60
N THR A 227 -7.03 -8.86 6.95
CA THR A 227 -6.44 -7.60 7.42
C THR A 227 -6.54 -6.57 6.30
N CYS A 228 -6.49 -5.28 6.66
CA CYS A 228 -6.54 -4.20 5.69
C CYS A 228 -5.76 -2.98 6.15
N GLU A 229 -5.46 -2.12 5.21
CA GLU A 229 -4.78 -0.86 5.44
C GLU A 229 -5.52 0.30 4.77
N THR A 230 -5.21 1.52 5.18
CA THR A 230 -5.73 2.76 4.57
C THR A 230 -4.66 3.83 4.54
N CYS A 231 -4.88 4.89 3.75
CA CYS A 231 -3.97 6.00 3.59
C CYS A 231 -4.46 7.25 4.31
N PRO A 232 -3.56 8.16 4.76
CA PRO A 232 -3.94 9.42 5.38
C PRO A 232 -4.91 10.25 4.55
N HIS A 233 -4.77 10.27 3.24
CA HIS A 233 -5.64 11.06 2.36
C HIS A 233 -7.11 10.59 2.39
N TYR A 234 -7.42 9.30 2.67
CA TYR A 234 -8.80 8.81 2.77
C TYR A 234 -9.52 9.20 4.07
N PHE A 235 -8.82 9.61 5.10
CA PHE A 235 -9.46 10.15 6.32
C PHE A 235 -9.25 11.65 6.52
N CYS A 236 -8.37 12.28 5.73
CA CYS A 236 -8.15 13.73 5.76
C CYS A 236 -9.01 14.48 4.73
N PHE A 237 -9.22 13.91 3.53
CA PHE A 237 -9.83 14.58 2.39
C PHE A 237 -11.05 13.84 1.86
N THR A 238 -11.88 14.57 1.09
CA THR A 238 -12.99 14.03 0.29
C THR A 238 -12.77 14.36 -1.18
N VAL A 239 -13.64 13.87 -2.05
CA VAL A 239 -13.61 14.18 -3.49
C VAL A 239 -13.71 15.69 -3.78
N ASP A 240 -14.25 16.49 -2.85
CA ASP A 240 -14.31 17.94 -2.97
C ASP A 240 -12.93 18.60 -3.11
N GLU A 241 -11.85 17.93 -2.63
CA GLU A 241 -10.49 18.41 -2.78
C GLU A 241 -10.09 18.61 -4.25
N VAL A 242 -10.71 17.90 -5.17
CA VAL A 242 -10.49 18.07 -6.62
C VAL A 242 -10.83 19.49 -7.08
N LEU A 243 -11.81 20.15 -6.44
CA LEU A 243 -12.23 21.52 -6.79
C LEU A 243 -11.18 22.57 -6.42
N THR A 244 -10.32 22.28 -5.44
CA THR A 244 -9.27 23.19 -4.95
C THR A 244 -7.89 22.82 -5.44
N SER A 245 -7.56 21.53 -5.45
CA SER A 245 -6.24 21.01 -5.78
C SER A 245 -6.15 20.45 -7.21
N GLY A 246 -7.25 20.38 -7.94
CA GLY A 246 -7.29 19.88 -9.32
C GLY A 246 -6.71 18.48 -9.44
N THR A 247 -5.83 18.28 -10.44
CA THR A 247 -5.19 16.98 -10.70
C THR A 247 -4.27 16.50 -9.59
N ASN A 248 -3.84 17.38 -8.66
CA ASN A 248 -3.06 16.98 -7.49
C ASN A 248 -3.87 16.17 -6.48
N ALA A 249 -5.22 16.25 -6.53
CA ALA A 249 -6.12 15.42 -5.75
C ALA A 249 -6.49 14.09 -6.43
N LYS A 250 -5.90 13.78 -7.61
CA LYS A 250 -6.11 12.51 -8.30
C LYS A 250 -5.23 11.43 -7.70
N MET A 251 -5.86 10.37 -7.20
CA MET A 251 -5.20 9.17 -6.68
C MET A 251 -6.03 7.92 -7.00
N ASN A 252 -5.46 6.75 -6.77
CA ASN A 252 -6.13 5.47 -6.99
C ASN A 252 -5.92 4.53 -5.79
N PRO A 253 -6.99 4.11 -5.10
CA PRO A 253 -8.41 4.50 -5.25
C PRO A 253 -8.65 6.01 -5.15
N PRO A 254 -9.74 6.56 -5.76
CA PRO A 254 -10.01 7.98 -5.69
C PRO A 254 -10.46 8.41 -4.29
N LEU A 255 -10.28 9.69 -3.95
CA LEU A 255 -10.91 10.30 -2.78
C LEU A 255 -12.43 10.12 -2.87
N ARG A 256 -13.04 9.67 -1.76
CA ARG A 256 -14.46 9.34 -1.70
C ARG A 256 -15.29 10.46 -1.07
N ASP A 257 -16.58 10.20 -0.88
CA ASP A 257 -17.49 11.13 -0.21
C ASP A 257 -17.28 11.17 1.30
N GLU A 258 -17.86 12.18 1.96
CA GLU A 258 -17.77 12.36 3.41
C GLU A 258 -18.24 11.13 4.22
N LYS A 259 -19.29 10.42 3.74
CA LYS A 259 -19.77 9.18 4.38
C LYS A 259 -18.73 8.07 4.44
N ASP A 260 -17.86 8.00 3.41
CA ASP A 260 -16.78 7.02 3.31
C ASP A 260 -15.62 7.46 4.20
N ARG A 261 -15.24 8.74 4.14
CA ARG A 261 -14.20 9.33 5.01
C ARG A 261 -14.51 9.10 6.49
N GLN A 262 -15.76 9.33 6.93
CA GLN A 262 -16.16 9.07 8.31
C GLN A 262 -16.09 7.59 8.68
N ALA A 263 -16.47 6.69 7.75
CA ALA A 263 -16.40 5.25 7.98
C ALA A 263 -14.94 4.77 8.16
N ILE A 264 -13.99 5.33 7.40
CA ILE A 264 -12.55 5.07 7.58
C ILE A 264 -12.06 5.53 8.97
N ILE A 265 -12.44 6.75 9.39
CA ILE A 265 -12.07 7.28 10.71
C ILE A 265 -12.61 6.39 11.84
N GLU A 266 -13.86 5.94 11.75
CA GLU A 266 -14.46 5.04 12.72
C GLU A 266 -13.76 3.67 12.74
N ALA A 267 -13.43 3.15 11.55
CA ALA A 267 -12.74 1.87 11.41
C ALA A 267 -11.30 1.88 11.94
N LEU A 268 -10.62 3.02 11.89
CA LEU A 268 -9.33 3.21 12.56
C LEU A 268 -9.48 3.21 14.09
N LYS A 269 -10.54 3.83 14.62
CA LYS A 269 -10.80 3.90 16.06
C LYS A 269 -11.22 2.57 16.66
N ASP A 270 -12.01 1.78 15.95
CA ASP A 270 -12.53 0.50 16.42
C ASP A 270 -11.63 -0.71 16.11
N GLY A 271 -10.50 -0.48 15.42
CA GLY A 271 -9.53 -1.52 15.06
C GLY A 271 -9.96 -2.41 13.90
N THR A 272 -10.95 -1.99 13.13
CA THR A 272 -11.31 -2.67 11.87
C THR A 272 -10.19 -2.56 10.85
N ILE A 273 -9.54 -1.38 10.75
CA ILE A 273 -8.34 -1.15 9.94
C ILE A 273 -7.11 -1.47 10.79
N ASP A 274 -6.19 -2.27 10.24
CA ASP A 274 -5.02 -2.80 10.95
C ASP A 274 -3.80 -1.89 10.83
N ALA A 275 -3.68 -1.14 9.74
CA ALA A 275 -2.51 -0.29 9.49
C ALA A 275 -2.88 1.01 8.76
N ILE A 276 -2.08 2.04 9.02
CA ILE A 276 -2.01 3.25 8.20
C ILE A 276 -0.71 3.17 7.41
N ILE A 277 -0.82 3.30 6.09
CA ILE A 277 0.30 3.28 5.14
C ILE A 277 0.30 4.58 4.34
N THR A 278 1.40 4.88 3.67
CA THR A 278 1.48 6.15 2.95
C THR A 278 0.96 6.07 1.53
N ASP A 279 1.13 4.92 0.89
CA ASP A 279 1.00 4.78 -0.55
C ASP A 279 1.82 5.88 -1.29
N HIS A 280 3.02 6.15 -0.75
CA HIS A 280 3.94 7.11 -1.36
C HIS A 280 4.25 6.68 -2.78
N ALA A 281 3.64 7.34 -3.74
CA ALA A 281 3.66 6.96 -5.15
C ALA A 281 4.01 8.15 -6.04
N PRO A 282 5.27 8.65 -6.00
CA PRO A 282 5.65 9.89 -6.67
C PRO A 282 5.45 9.80 -8.19
N PRO A 283 4.62 10.68 -8.77
CA PRO A 283 4.55 10.94 -10.19
C PRO A 283 5.64 11.92 -10.60
N VAL A 284 5.97 11.98 -11.88
CA VAL A 284 6.72 13.13 -12.42
C VAL A 284 5.74 14.28 -12.57
N SER A 285 5.79 15.25 -11.65
CA SER A 285 4.73 16.22 -11.42
C SER A 285 4.19 16.91 -12.70
N TYR A 286 5.02 17.59 -13.47
CA TYR A 286 4.52 18.33 -14.64
C TYR A 286 4.30 17.49 -15.91
N THR A 287 5.07 16.43 -16.14
CA THR A 287 4.87 15.54 -17.29
C THR A 287 3.76 14.55 -17.06
N HIS A 288 3.57 14.15 -15.80
CA HIS A 288 2.51 13.23 -15.42
C HIS A 288 1.14 13.90 -15.42
N LEU A 289 1.05 15.15 -15.00
CA LEU A 289 -0.16 15.94 -15.13
C LEU A 289 -0.63 16.00 -16.59
N ARG A 290 0.28 16.21 -17.54
CA ARG A 290 -0.04 16.20 -18.98
C ARG A 290 -0.55 14.86 -19.50
N ALA A 291 0.01 13.75 -19.03
CA ALA A 291 -0.44 12.42 -19.42
C ALA A 291 -1.87 12.11 -18.94
N HIS A 292 -2.31 12.73 -17.86
CA HIS A 292 -3.66 12.60 -17.31
C HIS A 292 -4.61 13.75 -17.66
N GLU A 293 -4.10 14.85 -18.22
CA GLU A 293 -4.88 16.01 -18.65
C GLU A 293 -5.92 15.68 -19.73
N THR A 294 -5.76 14.58 -20.44
CA THR A 294 -6.80 14.11 -21.39
C THR A 294 -8.11 13.70 -20.71
N THR A 295 -8.11 13.56 -19.39
CA THR A 295 -9.29 13.19 -18.59
C THR A 295 -9.78 14.27 -17.64
N LEU A 296 -8.99 15.29 -17.36
CA LEU A 296 -9.36 16.47 -16.58
C LEU A 296 -8.88 17.72 -17.29
N HIS A 297 -9.65 18.19 -18.26
CA HIS A 297 -9.53 19.57 -18.73
C HIS A 297 -10.30 20.43 -17.72
N LEU A 298 -9.61 21.01 -16.77
CA LEU A 298 -10.09 22.12 -15.94
C LEU A 298 -9.67 23.43 -16.58
#